data_4fb6a3fc0c15deb0130fa7177e64aae4
#
_entry.id   4fb6a3fc0c15deb0130fa7177e64aae4
#
_cell.length_a   1.000
_cell.length_b   1.000
_cell.length_c   1.000
_cell.angle_alpha   90.00
_cell.angle_beta   90.00
_cell.angle_gamma   90.00
#
_symmetry.space_group_name_H-M   'P 1'
#
loop_
_entity.id
_entity.type
_entity.pdbx_description
1 polymer ?
#
loop_
_entity_poly.entity_id
_entity_poly.type
_entity_poly.pdbx_seq_one_letter_code
_entity_poly.pdbx_strand_id
1 'polypeptide(L)'
;MEIKRAGSMPSASGPSDWFTGTVRIDPLFNSFAPERVQGANVTFEPGARTAWHTHPLGQTLVIVSGLGRVQREGGPLEEVRPGDVVWFAPGEKHWHGASPATAMTHTALHEVQSGKVVDWMEKVTDEQYEL
;
A
#
# COMPACT_ATOMS: atom_id res chain seq x y z
N MET A 1 26.09 -2.69 11.11
CA MET A 1 24.73 -3.19 11.33
C MET A 1 23.92 -2.09 11.99
N GLU A 2 22.67 -1.92 11.56
CA GLU A 2 21.75 -0.94 12.15
C GLU A 2 20.43 -1.65 12.48
N ILE A 3 19.89 -1.38 13.66
CA ILE A 3 18.60 -1.94 14.07
C ILE A 3 17.63 -0.77 14.23
N LYS A 4 16.60 -0.74 13.41
CA LYS A 4 15.49 0.23 13.53
C LYS A 4 14.41 -0.42 14.40
N ARG A 5 14.35 0.00 15.65
CA ARG A 5 13.44 -0.61 16.63
C ARG A 5 11.99 -0.31 16.31
N ALA A 6 11.13 -1.29 16.54
CA ALA A 6 9.70 -1.08 16.46
C ALA A 6 9.30 0.05 17.41
N GLY A 7 8.44 0.95 16.94
CA GLY A 7 8.00 2.12 17.72
C GLY A 7 8.96 3.29 17.71
N SER A 8 10.11 3.20 17.00
CA SER A 8 11.05 4.32 16.91
C SER A 8 10.59 5.42 15.96
N MET A 9 9.66 5.12 15.06
CA MET A 9 9.05 6.08 14.16
C MET A 9 7.56 6.16 14.46
N PRO A 10 6.97 7.37 14.56
CA PRO A 10 5.56 7.50 14.91
C PRO A 10 4.65 7.00 13.79
N SER A 11 3.50 6.46 14.19
CA SER A 11 2.42 6.14 13.27
C SER A 11 1.82 7.42 12.71
N ALA A 12 1.33 7.37 11.47
CA ALA A 12 0.68 8.48 10.80
C ALA A 12 -0.65 8.03 10.21
N SER A 13 -1.59 8.96 10.07
CA SER A 13 -2.83 8.70 9.35
C SER A 13 -2.58 8.83 7.86
N GLY A 14 -3.19 7.94 7.07
CA GLY A 14 -3.18 8.07 5.61
C GLY A 14 -3.92 9.34 5.18
N PRO A 15 -3.30 10.22 4.36
CA PRO A 15 -3.95 11.46 3.92
C PRO A 15 -5.23 11.18 3.13
N SER A 16 -6.27 11.97 3.40
CA SER A 16 -7.57 11.80 2.72
C SER A 16 -7.52 12.08 1.22
N ASP A 17 -6.48 12.75 0.75
CA ASP A 17 -6.26 12.97 -0.69
C ASP A 17 -5.94 11.66 -1.43
N TRP A 18 -5.33 10.70 -0.75
CA TRP A 18 -4.80 9.46 -1.35
C TRP A 18 -5.43 8.18 -0.82
N PHE A 19 -6.31 8.30 0.16
CA PHE A 19 -6.99 7.16 0.78
C PHE A 19 -8.47 7.46 1.00
N THR A 20 -9.29 6.43 0.91
CA THR A 20 -10.67 6.44 1.35
C THR A 20 -10.77 5.60 2.62
N GLY A 21 -11.48 6.11 3.62
CA GLY A 21 -11.61 5.44 4.91
C GLY A 21 -10.42 5.68 5.83
N THR A 22 -10.35 4.93 6.91
CA THR A 22 -9.32 5.08 7.95
C THR A 22 -8.15 4.17 7.65
N VAL A 23 -6.97 4.78 7.51
CA VAL A 23 -5.72 4.09 7.20
C VAL A 23 -4.63 4.58 8.15
N ARG A 24 -3.85 3.65 8.70
CA ARG A 24 -2.68 3.95 9.52
C ARG A 24 -1.42 3.49 8.80
N ILE A 25 -0.43 4.37 8.76
CA ILE A 25 0.88 4.11 8.16
C ILE A 25 1.92 4.06 9.27
N ASP A 26 2.61 2.94 9.37
CA ASP A 26 3.72 2.74 10.32
C ASP A 26 5.02 2.59 9.52
N PRO A 27 5.83 3.67 9.39
CA PRO A 27 7.09 3.58 8.67
C PRO A 27 8.04 2.57 9.31
N LEU A 28 8.73 1.79 8.48
CA LEU A 28 9.73 0.82 8.95
C LEU A 28 11.15 1.34 8.70
N PHE A 29 11.41 1.83 7.51
CA PHE A 29 12.68 2.43 7.14
C PHE A 29 12.53 3.30 5.90
N ASN A 30 13.37 4.33 5.83
CA ASN A 30 13.52 5.18 4.66
C ASN A 30 14.85 4.87 4.00
N SER A 31 14.97 5.19 2.71
CA SER A 31 16.23 5.02 2.00
C SER A 31 16.95 6.37 1.85
N PHE A 32 18.29 6.29 1.90
CA PHE A 32 19.17 7.40 1.56
C PHE A 32 20.14 6.90 0.51
N ALA A 33 20.42 7.71 -0.52
CA ALA A 33 21.33 7.29 -1.57
C ALA A 33 22.66 6.74 -1.01
N PRO A 34 23.20 5.62 -1.55
CA PRO A 34 22.77 4.91 -2.77
C PRO A 34 21.63 3.94 -2.60
N GLU A 35 21.09 3.78 -1.42
CA GLU A 35 19.93 2.92 -1.14
C GLU A 35 18.68 3.47 -1.80
N ARG A 36 17.74 2.59 -2.16
CA ARG A 36 16.48 2.98 -2.81
C ARG A 36 15.25 2.42 -2.14
N VAL A 37 15.37 1.30 -1.44
CA VAL A 37 14.22 0.60 -0.86
C VAL A 37 13.69 1.33 0.36
N GLN A 38 12.38 1.56 0.38
CA GLN A 38 11.63 2.05 1.53
C GLN A 38 10.59 1.02 1.92
N GLY A 39 10.21 0.99 3.17
CA GLY A 39 9.19 0.08 3.66
C GLY A 39 8.32 0.69 4.74
N ALA A 40 7.06 0.29 4.73
CA ALA A 40 6.08 0.67 5.75
C ALA A 40 5.05 -0.43 5.92
N ASN A 41 4.52 -0.56 7.14
CA ASN A 41 3.30 -1.32 7.36
C ASN A 41 2.12 -0.37 7.21
N VAL A 42 1.10 -0.80 6.47
CA VAL A 42 -0.10 -0.01 6.25
C VAL A 42 -1.29 -0.83 6.70
N THR A 43 -2.07 -0.28 7.61
CA THR A 43 -3.28 -0.92 8.14
C THR A 43 -4.51 -0.18 7.64
N PHE A 44 -5.38 -0.93 6.98
CA PHE A 44 -6.65 -0.44 6.44
C PHE A 44 -7.79 -0.96 7.31
N GLU A 45 -8.60 -0.06 7.84
CA GLU A 45 -9.85 -0.46 8.48
C GLU A 45 -10.84 -1.01 7.45
N PRO A 46 -11.88 -1.76 7.87
CA PRO A 46 -12.86 -2.30 6.91
C PRO A 46 -13.37 -1.23 5.92
N GLY A 47 -13.33 -1.55 4.64
CA GLY A 47 -13.76 -0.63 3.58
C GLY A 47 -12.73 0.39 3.13
N ALA A 48 -11.65 0.57 3.87
CA ALA A 48 -10.61 1.53 3.52
C ALA A 48 -9.73 1.02 2.37
N ARG A 49 -9.27 1.95 1.53
CA ARG A 49 -8.45 1.64 0.35
C ARG A 49 -7.64 2.83 -0.11
N THR A 50 -6.63 2.57 -0.91
CA THR A 50 -5.86 3.62 -1.59
C THR A 50 -6.66 4.21 -2.75
N ALA A 51 -6.25 5.38 -3.23
CA ALA A 51 -6.60 5.85 -4.57
C ALA A 51 -5.90 4.96 -5.62
N TRP A 52 -6.30 5.08 -6.87
CA TRP A 52 -5.53 4.53 -7.99
C TRP A 52 -4.17 5.20 -8.01
N HIS A 53 -3.11 4.43 -8.28
CA HIS A 53 -1.75 4.97 -8.33
C HIS A 53 -0.79 4.06 -9.07
N THR A 54 0.41 4.59 -9.34
CA THR A 54 1.53 3.87 -9.95
C THR A 54 2.80 4.09 -9.14
N HIS A 55 3.76 3.18 -9.31
CA HIS A 55 5.10 3.31 -8.75
C HIS A 55 6.13 3.25 -9.88
N PRO A 56 7.11 4.16 -9.91
CA PRO A 56 8.08 4.19 -11.02
C PRO A 56 8.92 2.91 -11.13
N LEU A 57 9.21 2.25 -10.01
CA LEU A 57 9.98 0.99 -9.96
C LEU A 57 9.16 -0.19 -9.46
N GLY A 58 7.84 -0.07 -9.46
CA GLY A 58 6.94 -1.11 -8.95
C GLY A 58 6.82 -1.10 -7.44
N GLN A 59 5.99 -2.01 -6.94
CA GLN A 59 5.76 -2.16 -5.50
C GLN A 59 5.52 -3.62 -5.16
N THR A 60 6.09 -4.07 -4.04
CA THR A 60 5.78 -5.38 -3.46
C THR A 60 4.95 -5.17 -2.21
N LEU A 61 3.86 -5.92 -2.10
CA LEU A 61 3.07 -6.02 -0.88
C LEU A 61 3.23 -7.42 -0.31
N VAL A 62 3.46 -7.50 0.99
CA VAL A 62 3.39 -8.77 1.73
C VAL A 62 2.22 -8.63 2.70
N ILE A 63 1.20 -9.47 2.53
CA ILE A 63 0.02 -9.41 3.38
C ILE A 63 0.33 -10.01 4.74
N VAL A 64 0.08 -9.25 5.80
CA VAL A 64 0.47 -9.62 7.18
C VAL A 64 -0.73 -10.14 7.96
N SER A 65 -1.88 -9.46 7.88
CA SER A 65 -3.06 -9.84 8.64
C SER A 65 -4.34 -9.42 7.93
N GLY A 66 -5.44 -10.08 8.30
CA GLY A 66 -6.78 -9.72 7.85
C GLY A 66 -7.12 -10.24 6.46
N LEU A 67 -7.97 -9.50 5.77
CA LEU A 67 -8.48 -9.84 4.44
C LEU A 67 -8.51 -8.58 3.59
N GLY A 68 -7.84 -8.61 2.45
CA GLY A 68 -7.71 -7.45 1.58
C GLY A 68 -8.18 -7.69 0.16
N ARG A 69 -8.19 -6.62 -0.60
CA ARG A 69 -8.52 -6.58 -2.01
C ARG A 69 -7.47 -5.80 -2.76
N VAL A 70 -7.12 -6.27 -3.93
CA VAL A 70 -6.22 -5.58 -4.87
C VAL A 70 -6.79 -5.65 -6.27
N GLN A 71 -6.49 -4.65 -7.08
CA GLN A 71 -6.91 -4.64 -8.47
C GLN A 71 -5.96 -3.80 -9.30
N ARG A 72 -5.54 -4.31 -10.44
CA ARG A 72 -4.90 -3.52 -11.49
C ARG A 72 -5.97 -3.02 -12.46
N GLU A 73 -5.73 -1.87 -13.07
CA GLU A 73 -6.65 -1.34 -14.08
C GLU A 73 -6.86 -2.35 -15.20
N GLY A 74 -8.12 -2.60 -15.53
CA GLY A 74 -8.50 -3.56 -16.56
C GLY A 74 -8.44 -5.02 -16.13
N GLY A 75 -8.05 -5.31 -14.89
CA GLY A 75 -7.98 -6.66 -14.36
C GLY A 75 -9.13 -6.98 -13.40
N PRO A 76 -9.23 -8.24 -12.98
CA PRO A 76 -10.24 -8.64 -12.00
C PRO A 76 -9.88 -8.15 -10.59
N LEU A 77 -10.90 -8.02 -9.75
CA LEU A 77 -10.71 -7.81 -8.32
C LEU A 77 -10.19 -9.10 -7.70
N GLU A 78 -9.05 -9.01 -7.00
CA GLU A 78 -8.45 -10.16 -6.36
C GLU A 78 -8.52 -10.02 -4.84
N GLU A 79 -8.88 -11.09 -4.14
CA GLU A 79 -8.81 -11.19 -2.70
C GLU A 79 -7.41 -11.64 -2.28
N VAL A 80 -6.87 -11.02 -1.22
CA VAL A 80 -5.54 -11.35 -0.70
C VAL A 80 -5.60 -11.66 0.79
N ARG A 81 -4.77 -12.59 1.24
CA ARG A 81 -4.74 -13.16 2.59
C ARG A 81 -3.32 -13.16 3.15
N PRO A 82 -3.16 -13.29 4.48
CA PRO A 82 -1.84 -13.36 5.10
C PRO A 82 -0.94 -14.40 4.44
N GLY A 83 0.28 -13.99 4.10
CA GLY A 83 1.25 -14.81 3.40
C GLY A 83 1.28 -14.59 1.88
N ASP A 84 0.23 -13.97 1.31
CA ASP A 84 0.24 -13.62 -0.11
C ASP A 84 1.24 -12.50 -0.38
N VAL A 85 1.91 -12.58 -1.51
CA VAL A 85 2.81 -11.53 -2.02
C VAL A 85 2.24 -11.00 -3.32
N VAL A 86 2.06 -9.69 -3.40
CA VAL A 86 1.56 -9.02 -4.60
C VAL A 86 2.68 -8.17 -5.19
N TRP A 87 2.91 -8.32 -6.47
CA TRP A 87 3.86 -7.49 -7.22
C TRP A 87 3.11 -6.64 -8.24
N PHE A 88 3.26 -5.31 -8.11
CA PHE A 88 2.81 -4.37 -9.12
C PHE A 88 4.01 -3.90 -9.93
N ALA A 89 3.95 -4.10 -11.25
CA ALA A 89 5.03 -3.72 -12.14
C ALA A 89 5.20 -2.19 -12.23
N PRO A 90 6.39 -1.69 -12.62
CA PRO A 90 6.57 -0.25 -12.87
C PRO A 90 5.49 0.31 -13.80
N GLY A 91 4.86 1.41 -13.37
CA GLY A 91 3.82 2.08 -14.15
C GLY A 91 2.46 1.38 -14.19
N GLU A 92 2.28 0.26 -13.52
CA GLU A 92 1.00 -0.45 -13.47
C GLU A 92 0.03 0.26 -12.54
N LYS A 93 -1.07 0.77 -13.09
CA LYS A 93 -2.11 1.47 -12.33
C LYS A 93 -2.91 0.47 -11.53
N HIS A 94 -2.97 0.67 -10.22
CA HIS A 94 -3.58 -0.27 -9.29
C HIS A 94 -4.09 0.42 -8.03
N TRP A 95 -4.80 -0.33 -7.21
CA TRP A 95 -5.16 0.04 -5.85
C TRP A 95 -5.17 -1.19 -4.95
N HIS A 96 -5.11 -0.96 -3.65
CA HIS A 96 -5.22 -2.00 -2.62
C HIS A 96 -5.91 -1.46 -1.37
N GLY A 97 -6.52 -2.36 -0.62
CA GLY A 97 -7.23 -1.99 0.60
C GLY A 97 -7.78 -3.20 1.34
N ALA A 98 -8.55 -2.93 2.38
CA ALA A 98 -9.22 -3.94 3.17
C ALA A 98 -10.48 -4.45 2.47
N SER A 99 -10.98 -5.60 2.93
CA SER A 99 -12.32 -6.07 2.57
C SER A 99 -13.39 -5.20 3.25
N PRO A 100 -14.66 -5.28 2.82
CA PRO A 100 -15.71 -4.44 3.41
C PRO A 100 -15.94 -4.67 4.90
N ALA A 101 -15.69 -5.87 5.41
CA ALA A 101 -16.02 -6.25 6.78
C ALA A 101 -14.81 -6.57 7.66
N THR A 102 -13.62 -6.70 7.08
CA THR A 102 -12.41 -7.12 7.80
C THR A 102 -11.25 -6.21 7.46
N ALA A 103 -10.54 -5.73 8.47
CA ALA A 103 -9.33 -4.93 8.29
C ALA A 103 -8.22 -5.76 7.62
N MET A 104 -7.26 -5.07 7.04
CA MET A 104 -6.10 -5.71 6.41
C MET A 104 -4.85 -4.89 6.71
N THR A 105 -3.75 -5.58 7.02
CA THR A 105 -2.43 -4.98 7.13
C THR A 105 -1.48 -5.63 6.14
N HIS A 106 -0.72 -4.81 5.41
CA HIS A 106 0.36 -5.29 4.58
C HIS A 106 1.66 -4.53 4.87
N THR A 107 2.78 -5.17 4.54
CA THR A 107 4.06 -4.49 4.42
C THR A 107 4.23 -4.07 2.97
N ALA A 108 4.47 -2.80 2.74
CA ALA A 108 4.72 -2.25 1.41
C ALA A 108 6.20 -1.96 1.24
N LEU A 109 6.78 -2.44 0.15
CA LEU A 109 8.18 -2.21 -0.21
C LEU A 109 8.23 -1.62 -1.61
N HIS A 110 8.93 -0.50 -1.76
CA HIS A 110 9.13 0.14 -3.06
C HIS A 110 10.47 0.87 -3.10
N GLU A 111 10.90 1.23 -4.28
CA GLU A 111 12.16 1.91 -4.49
C GLU A 111 11.96 3.33 -4.95
N VAL A 112 12.84 4.22 -4.49
CA VAL A 112 12.87 5.62 -4.89
C VAL A 112 13.54 5.75 -6.25
N GLN A 113 12.93 6.51 -7.15
CA GLN A 113 13.56 6.92 -8.41
C GLN A 113 13.44 8.44 -8.57
N SER A 114 14.57 9.11 -8.65
CA SER A 114 14.62 10.58 -8.79
C SER A 114 13.76 11.31 -7.74
N GLY A 115 13.85 10.84 -6.49
CA GLY A 115 13.12 11.42 -5.36
C GLY A 115 11.64 11.05 -5.30
N LYS A 116 11.16 10.18 -6.17
CA LYS A 116 9.74 9.81 -6.25
C LYS A 116 9.56 8.31 -6.04
N VAL A 117 8.51 7.91 -5.31
CA VAL A 117 8.13 6.52 -5.10
C VAL A 117 6.74 6.19 -5.64
N VAL A 118 5.88 7.20 -5.82
CA VAL A 118 4.46 7.00 -6.16
C VAL A 118 3.93 8.17 -6.97
N ASP A 119 3.00 7.89 -7.89
CA ASP A 119 2.17 8.87 -8.58
C ASP A 119 0.71 8.58 -8.22
N TRP A 120 0.11 9.46 -7.42
CA TRP A 120 -1.29 9.33 -6.99
C TRP A 120 -2.22 9.81 -8.09
N MET A 121 -3.33 9.09 -8.26
CA MET A 121 -4.36 9.34 -9.27
C MET A 121 -5.73 9.48 -8.61
N GLU A 122 -6.81 9.22 -9.34
CA GLU A 122 -8.17 9.37 -8.84
C GLU A 122 -8.52 8.36 -7.76
N LYS A 123 -9.49 8.72 -6.94
CA LYS A 123 -10.03 7.82 -5.92
C LYS A 123 -10.71 6.61 -6.56
N VAL A 124 -10.65 5.49 -5.85
CA VAL A 124 -11.45 4.30 -6.19
C VAL A 124 -12.88 4.55 -5.75
N THR A 125 -13.82 4.50 -6.68
CA THR A 125 -15.24 4.71 -6.37
C THR A 125 -15.80 3.54 -5.57
N ASP A 126 -16.91 3.76 -4.86
CA ASP A 126 -17.58 2.69 -4.13
C ASP A 126 -18.02 1.56 -5.07
N GLU A 127 -18.45 1.89 -6.29
CA GLU A 127 -18.78 0.90 -7.32
C GLU A 127 -17.57 0.03 -7.68
N GLN A 128 -16.43 0.66 -7.95
CA GLN A 128 -15.21 -0.06 -8.29
C GLN A 128 -14.74 -0.95 -7.13
N TYR A 129 -14.82 -0.44 -5.92
CA TYR A 129 -14.40 -1.16 -4.73
C TYR A 129 -15.27 -2.38 -4.42
N GLU A 130 -16.56 -2.28 -4.62
CA GLU A 130 -17.50 -3.36 -4.30
C GLU A 130 -17.57 -4.45 -5.38
N LEU A 131 -17.10 -4.14 -6.55
CA LEU A 131 -17.03 -5.11 -7.63
C LEU A 131 -15.92 -6.12 -7.42
#